data_436ba664ea455cd210c21a90b80a3c5f
#
_entry.id   436ba664ea455cd210c21a90b80a3c5f
#
_cell.length_a   1.000
_cell.length_b   1.000
_cell.length_c   1.000
_cell.angle_alpha   90.00
_cell.angle_beta   90.00
_cell.angle_gamma   90.00
#
_symmetry.space_group_name_H-M   'P 1'
#
loop_
_entity.id
_entity.type
_entity.pdbx_description
1 polymer ?
#
loop_
_entity_poly.entity_id
_entity_poly.type
_entity_poly.pdbx_seq_one_letter_code
_entity_poly.pdbx_strand_id
1 'polypeptide(L)'
;MTLNRIIDKDIDAANPRTQGRHLASGTMSMQTAWMLSAVFLLMLLVSAGLLNEVALMMAWLPVLAFVIYPYMKRFTWLCHFWLGLCLGLAPAGAWAAIAANTHGWAAITDASLWAPTIFAISLGVALWITAFDINYARMDVESDREQGIHSFPSKFGEQATTRTTIQLSLLWFACFAFSDPM
;
A
#
# COMPACT_ATOMS: atom_id res chain seq x y z
N MET A 1 1.26 1.93 -8.53
CA MET A 1 0.26 1.27 -9.41
C MET A 1 0.87 0.71 -10.69
N THR A 2 1.67 1.46 -11.46
CA THR A 2 2.24 1.00 -12.74
C THR A 2 3.12 -0.25 -12.58
N LEU A 3 4.02 -0.27 -11.57
CA LEU A 3 4.87 -1.42 -11.28
C LEU A 3 4.05 -2.70 -11.02
N ASN A 4 2.95 -2.58 -10.24
CA ASN A 4 2.05 -3.73 -10.00
C ASN A 4 1.47 -4.27 -11.31
N ARG A 5 1.09 -3.40 -12.27
CA ARG A 5 0.59 -3.83 -13.58
C ARG A 5 1.65 -4.51 -14.45
N ILE A 6 2.92 -4.07 -14.33
CA ILE A 6 4.04 -4.69 -15.04
C ILE A 6 4.27 -6.12 -14.51
N ILE A 7 4.33 -6.27 -13.19
CA ILE A 7 4.60 -7.55 -12.53
C ILE A 7 3.45 -8.55 -12.70
N ASP A 8 2.21 -8.04 -12.71
CA ASP A 8 0.99 -8.87 -12.77
C ASP A 8 0.40 -9.01 -14.16
N LYS A 9 1.11 -8.61 -15.23
CA LYS A 9 0.58 -8.63 -16.59
C LYS A 9 -0.10 -9.93 -16.97
N ASP A 10 0.57 -11.06 -16.73
CA ASP A 10 0.07 -12.38 -17.12
C ASP A 10 -1.10 -12.84 -16.23
N ILE A 11 -1.05 -12.52 -14.94
CA ILE A 11 -2.14 -12.74 -13.98
C ILE A 11 -3.37 -11.92 -14.39
N ASP A 12 -3.17 -10.65 -14.75
CA ASP A 12 -4.23 -9.77 -15.20
C ASP A 12 -4.86 -10.24 -16.52
N ALA A 13 -4.06 -10.79 -17.43
CA ALA A 13 -4.55 -11.31 -18.71
C ALA A 13 -5.38 -12.59 -18.55
N ALA A 14 -5.08 -13.41 -17.55
CA ALA A 14 -5.80 -14.64 -17.26
C ALA A 14 -7.11 -14.41 -16.47
N ASN A 15 -7.30 -13.26 -15.83
CA ASN A 15 -8.50 -12.95 -15.05
C ASN A 15 -9.52 -12.18 -15.89
N PRO A 16 -10.76 -12.69 -16.09
CA PRO A 16 -11.80 -12.06 -16.91
C PRO A 16 -12.10 -10.61 -16.51
N ARG A 17 -11.99 -10.25 -15.23
CA ARG A 17 -12.22 -8.90 -14.74
C ARG A 17 -11.10 -7.93 -15.11
N THR A 18 -9.87 -8.40 -15.24
CA THR A 18 -8.68 -7.56 -15.41
C THR A 18 -8.01 -7.67 -16.77
N GLN A 19 -8.43 -8.60 -17.63
CA GLN A 19 -7.89 -8.81 -18.98
C GLN A 19 -7.97 -7.57 -19.88
N GLY A 20 -8.93 -6.68 -19.64
CA GLY A 20 -9.08 -5.40 -20.35
C GLY A 20 -8.10 -4.29 -19.93
N ARG A 21 -7.23 -4.55 -18.94
CA ARG A 21 -6.21 -3.58 -18.51
C ARG A 21 -5.17 -3.35 -19.59
N HIS A 22 -4.69 -2.13 -19.74
CA HIS A 22 -3.86 -1.70 -20.89
C HIS A 22 -2.64 -2.59 -21.17
N LEU A 23 -1.94 -3.08 -20.14
CA LEU A 23 -0.80 -3.99 -20.33
C LEU A 23 -1.25 -5.44 -20.63
N ALA A 24 -2.30 -5.91 -19.98
CA ALA A 24 -2.86 -7.24 -20.21
C ALA A 24 -3.46 -7.38 -21.60
N SER A 25 -4.20 -6.35 -22.05
CA SER A 25 -4.83 -6.29 -23.39
C SER A 25 -3.85 -5.94 -24.51
N GLY A 26 -2.61 -5.56 -24.20
CA GLY A 26 -1.60 -5.15 -25.19
C GLY A 26 -1.79 -3.74 -25.75
N THR A 27 -2.76 -2.95 -25.26
CA THR A 27 -2.97 -1.55 -25.70
C THR A 27 -1.88 -0.59 -25.23
N MET A 28 -1.07 -0.99 -24.25
CA MET A 28 0.12 -0.27 -23.79
C MET A 28 1.36 -1.17 -23.89
N SER A 29 2.47 -0.61 -24.41
CA SER A 29 3.72 -1.36 -24.46
C SER A 29 4.37 -1.49 -23.09
N MET A 30 5.11 -2.57 -22.88
CA MET A 30 5.89 -2.79 -21.64
C MET A 30 6.95 -1.69 -21.47
N GLN A 31 7.55 -1.20 -22.56
CA GLN A 31 8.52 -0.10 -22.52
C GLN A 31 7.88 1.19 -22.00
N THR A 32 6.68 1.53 -22.48
CA THR A 32 5.93 2.69 -21.99
C THR A 32 5.63 2.59 -20.49
N ALA A 33 5.25 1.42 -20.03
CA ALA A 33 4.97 1.21 -18.58
C ALA A 33 6.22 1.37 -17.73
N TRP A 34 7.37 0.84 -18.16
CA TRP A 34 8.65 1.03 -17.47
C TRP A 34 9.09 2.49 -17.47
N MET A 35 8.96 3.17 -18.61
CA MET A 35 9.28 4.60 -18.72
C MET A 35 8.42 5.44 -17.75
N LEU A 36 7.11 5.19 -17.69
CA LEU A 36 6.21 5.86 -16.75
C LEU A 36 6.61 5.58 -15.30
N SER A 37 6.97 4.34 -14.97
CA SER A 37 7.44 3.98 -13.63
C SER A 37 8.71 4.73 -13.25
N ALA A 38 9.66 4.86 -14.17
CA ALA A 38 10.90 5.61 -13.97
C ALA A 38 10.64 7.12 -13.79
N VAL A 39 9.76 7.70 -14.60
CA VAL A 39 9.37 9.11 -14.49
C VAL A 39 8.71 9.39 -13.13
N PHE A 40 7.75 8.56 -12.69
CA PHE A 40 7.10 8.75 -11.39
C PHE A 40 8.06 8.54 -10.21
N LEU A 41 9.01 7.60 -10.32
CA LEU A 41 10.04 7.43 -9.31
C LEU A 41 10.95 8.67 -9.23
N LEU A 42 11.38 9.19 -10.38
CA LEU A 42 12.18 10.42 -10.44
C LEU A 42 11.42 11.61 -9.83
N MET A 43 10.14 11.78 -10.17
CA MET A 43 9.29 12.83 -9.58
C MET A 43 9.19 12.70 -8.06
N LEU A 44 9.04 11.48 -7.55
CA LEU A 44 9.02 11.21 -6.10
C LEU A 44 10.33 11.64 -5.45
N LEU A 45 11.48 11.22 -6.01
CA LEU A 45 12.81 11.56 -5.45
C LEU A 45 13.09 13.06 -5.53
N VAL A 46 12.75 13.70 -6.64
CA VAL A 46 12.89 15.16 -6.78
C VAL A 46 12.01 15.89 -5.76
N SER A 47 10.74 15.48 -5.62
CA SER A 47 9.82 16.08 -4.65
C SER A 47 10.32 15.90 -3.21
N ALA A 48 10.82 14.70 -2.87
CA ALA A 48 11.39 14.44 -1.55
C ALA A 48 12.64 15.31 -1.29
N GLY A 49 13.52 15.44 -2.29
CA GLY A 49 14.71 16.29 -2.19
C GLY A 49 14.41 17.78 -2.07
N LEU A 50 13.32 18.24 -2.69
CA LEU A 50 12.85 19.62 -2.54
C LEU A 50 12.24 19.90 -1.16
N LEU A 51 11.79 18.86 -0.44
CA LEU A 51 11.34 19.03 0.94
C LEU A 51 12.52 19.19 1.90
N ASN A 52 13.37 18.18 2.01
CA ASN A 52 14.60 18.20 2.79
C ASN A 52 15.42 16.90 2.58
N GLU A 53 16.65 16.91 3.12
CA GLU A 53 17.57 15.77 3.04
C GLU A 53 16.99 14.49 3.69
N VAL A 54 16.33 14.62 4.84
CA VAL A 54 15.76 13.48 5.57
C VAL A 54 14.67 12.81 4.75
N ALA A 55 13.76 13.58 4.16
CA ALA A 55 12.71 13.05 3.29
C ALA A 55 13.30 12.31 2.08
N LEU A 56 14.34 12.85 1.44
CA LEU A 56 15.03 12.21 0.32
C LEU A 56 15.69 10.89 0.77
N MET A 57 16.42 10.93 1.88
CA MET A 57 17.13 9.76 2.39
C MET A 57 16.18 8.66 2.88
N MET A 58 14.98 9.00 3.35
CA MET A 58 13.97 8.02 3.79
C MET A 58 13.05 7.54 2.65
N ALA A 59 13.12 8.14 1.45
CA ALA A 59 12.25 7.78 0.31
C ALA A 59 12.39 6.33 -0.15
N TRP A 60 13.52 5.65 0.11
CA TRP A 60 13.71 4.24 -0.22
C TRP A 60 12.73 3.32 0.51
N LEU A 61 12.31 3.67 1.73
CA LEU A 61 11.44 2.84 2.57
C LEU A 61 10.08 2.57 1.91
N PRO A 62 9.27 3.57 1.52
CA PRO A 62 8.02 3.33 0.80
C PRO A 62 8.28 2.73 -0.59
N VAL A 63 9.36 3.08 -1.28
CA VAL A 63 9.68 2.49 -2.58
C VAL A 63 9.89 0.99 -2.44
N LEU A 64 10.69 0.55 -1.47
CA LEU A 64 10.93 -0.88 -1.20
C LEU A 64 9.63 -1.60 -0.83
N ALA A 65 8.81 -1.00 0.06
CA ALA A 65 7.54 -1.58 0.47
C ALA A 65 6.60 -1.79 -0.73
N PHE A 66 6.50 -0.82 -1.64
CA PHE A 66 5.70 -0.91 -2.87
C PHE A 66 6.29 -1.85 -3.93
N VAL A 67 7.60 -2.05 -3.97
CA VAL A 67 8.24 -3.05 -4.85
C VAL A 67 7.92 -4.47 -4.38
N ILE A 68 7.92 -4.72 -3.07
CA ILE A 68 7.64 -6.03 -2.48
C ILE A 68 6.16 -6.41 -2.65
N TYR A 69 5.24 -5.43 -2.54
CA TYR A 69 3.80 -5.66 -2.51
C TYR A 69 3.27 -6.60 -3.62
N PRO A 70 3.57 -6.42 -4.92
CA PRO A 70 3.02 -7.27 -5.98
C PRO A 70 3.42 -8.74 -5.88
N TYR A 71 4.55 -9.01 -5.23
CA TYR A 71 5.04 -10.38 -5.04
C TYR A 71 4.38 -11.08 -3.85
N MET A 72 3.93 -10.32 -2.83
CA MET A 72 3.37 -10.89 -1.59
C MET A 72 2.22 -11.86 -1.84
N LYS A 73 1.30 -11.53 -2.75
CA LYS A 73 0.14 -12.36 -3.08
C LYS A 73 0.51 -13.74 -3.69
N ARG A 74 1.76 -13.90 -4.18
CA ARG A 74 2.27 -15.16 -4.71
C ARG A 74 2.73 -16.13 -3.61
N PHE A 75 2.95 -15.60 -2.40
CA PHE A 75 3.50 -16.37 -1.28
C PHE A 75 2.56 -16.41 -0.07
N THR A 76 1.78 -15.33 0.16
CA THR A 76 1.01 -15.24 1.40
C THR A 76 -0.25 -14.37 1.27
N TRP A 77 -1.29 -14.79 1.98
CA TRP A 77 -2.52 -14.02 2.17
C TRP A 77 -2.34 -12.71 2.96
N LEU A 78 -1.20 -12.52 3.60
CA LEU A 78 -0.85 -11.26 4.27
C LEU A 78 -0.60 -10.10 3.30
N CYS A 79 -0.68 -10.32 1.99
CA CYS A 79 -0.52 -9.27 0.97
C CYS A 79 -1.43 -8.06 1.18
N HIS A 80 -2.65 -8.27 1.69
CA HIS A 80 -3.61 -7.20 2.02
C HIS A 80 -3.11 -6.32 3.17
N PHE A 81 -2.57 -6.96 4.22
CA PHE A 81 -1.99 -6.26 5.38
C PHE A 81 -0.71 -5.53 4.99
N TRP A 82 0.07 -6.10 4.08
CA TRP A 82 1.25 -5.44 3.52
C TRP A 82 0.87 -4.18 2.74
N LEU A 83 -0.19 -4.24 1.91
CA LEU A 83 -0.69 -3.05 1.21
C LEU A 83 -1.18 -2.00 2.21
N GLY A 84 -1.90 -2.43 3.24
CA GLY A 84 -2.31 -1.55 4.34
C GLY A 84 -1.12 -0.86 5.00
N LEU A 85 -0.06 -1.60 5.32
CA LEU A 85 1.18 -1.06 5.87
C LEU A 85 1.81 -0.03 4.92
N CYS A 86 1.90 -0.35 3.61
CA CYS A 86 2.46 0.57 2.61
C CYS A 86 1.76 1.93 2.61
N LEU A 87 0.44 1.94 2.68
CA LEU A 87 -0.34 3.19 2.71
C LEU A 87 -0.35 3.84 4.10
N GLY A 88 -0.30 3.05 5.16
CA GLY A 88 -0.18 3.52 6.55
C GLY A 88 1.13 4.24 6.84
N LEU A 89 2.19 3.98 6.06
CA LEU A 89 3.44 4.74 6.15
C LEU A 89 3.27 6.21 5.69
N ALA A 90 2.25 6.54 4.89
CA ALA A 90 2.12 7.87 4.31
C ALA A 90 1.89 8.99 5.36
N PRO A 91 0.97 8.86 6.35
CA PRO A 91 0.82 9.88 7.40
C PRO A 91 2.09 10.05 8.24
N ALA A 92 2.71 8.94 8.65
CA ALA A 92 3.96 8.98 9.42
C ALA A 92 5.10 9.62 8.61
N GLY A 93 5.22 9.27 7.33
CA GLY A 93 6.21 9.87 6.42
C GLY A 93 5.98 11.34 6.17
N ALA A 94 4.73 11.77 6.01
CA ALA A 94 4.39 13.19 5.85
C ALA A 94 4.74 14.00 7.09
N TRP A 95 4.40 13.48 8.28
CA TRP A 95 4.77 14.10 9.54
C TRP A 95 6.30 14.20 9.69
N ALA A 96 7.02 13.10 9.47
CA ALA A 96 8.48 13.06 9.58
C ALA A 96 9.15 14.05 8.62
N ALA A 97 8.67 14.14 7.37
CA ALA A 97 9.19 15.07 6.38
C ALA A 97 8.97 16.54 6.79
N ILE A 98 7.82 16.87 7.39
CA ILE A 98 7.53 18.23 7.87
C ILE A 98 8.37 18.53 9.12
N ALA A 99 8.42 17.64 10.11
CA ALA A 99 9.18 17.79 11.33
C ALA A 99 10.69 17.94 11.08
N ALA A 100 11.20 17.26 10.04
CA ALA A 100 12.61 17.33 9.66
C ALA A 100 13.05 18.75 9.20
N ASN A 101 12.15 19.62 8.78
CA ASN A 101 12.50 21.01 8.46
C ASN A 101 12.96 21.80 9.71
N THR A 102 12.48 21.41 10.90
CA THR A 102 12.84 22.06 12.16
C THR A 102 13.84 21.25 12.96
N HIS A 103 13.70 19.92 12.96
CA HIS A 103 14.44 19.02 13.83
C HIS A 103 15.50 18.16 13.11
N GLY A 104 15.59 18.26 11.76
CA GLY A 104 16.52 17.44 10.98
C GLY A 104 16.31 15.94 11.25
N TRP A 105 17.40 15.20 11.41
CA TRP A 105 17.37 13.77 11.70
C TRP A 105 16.72 13.40 13.03
N ALA A 106 16.64 14.32 14.00
CA ALA A 106 15.91 14.08 15.25
C ALA A 106 14.42 13.79 15.00
N ALA A 107 13.83 14.29 13.91
CA ALA A 107 12.47 13.93 13.50
C ALA A 107 12.25 12.40 13.35
N ILE A 108 13.31 11.65 13.05
CA ILE A 108 13.25 10.18 12.93
C ILE A 108 13.74 9.49 14.21
N THR A 109 14.79 10.02 14.83
CA THR A 109 15.52 9.32 15.91
C THR A 109 15.01 9.66 17.31
N ASP A 110 14.33 10.78 17.49
CA ASP A 110 13.78 11.21 18.78
C ASP A 110 12.30 10.81 18.92
N ALA A 111 12.05 9.75 19.69
CA ALA A 111 10.71 9.25 19.94
C ALA A 111 9.78 10.27 20.63
N SER A 112 10.34 11.24 21.35
CA SER A 112 9.55 12.26 22.06
C SER A 112 8.80 13.22 21.12
N LEU A 113 9.25 13.32 19.88
CA LEU A 113 8.61 14.12 18.83
C LEU A 113 7.39 13.43 18.21
N TRP A 114 7.23 12.13 18.43
CA TRP A 114 6.15 11.33 17.81
C TRP A 114 4.91 11.31 18.72
N ALA A 115 3.94 12.14 18.41
CA ALA A 115 2.67 12.13 19.13
C ALA A 115 1.89 10.83 18.86
N PRO A 116 1.15 10.30 19.87
CA PRO A 116 0.31 9.11 19.70
C PRO A 116 -0.70 9.21 18.54
N THR A 117 -1.18 10.42 18.24
CA THR A 117 -2.07 10.74 17.13
C THR A 117 -1.50 10.32 15.79
N ILE A 118 -0.19 10.48 15.56
CA ILE A 118 0.48 10.10 14.30
C ILE A 118 0.39 8.60 14.08
N PHE A 119 0.63 7.83 15.15
CA PHE A 119 0.51 6.37 15.12
C PHE A 119 -0.94 5.93 14.94
N ALA A 120 -1.88 6.58 15.61
CA ALA A 120 -3.30 6.28 15.47
C ALA A 120 -3.79 6.52 14.03
N ILE A 121 -3.44 7.65 13.41
CA ILE A 121 -3.79 7.95 12.01
C ILE A 121 -3.12 6.95 11.07
N SER A 122 -1.84 6.67 11.23
CA SER A 122 -1.09 5.71 10.38
C SER A 122 -1.68 4.31 10.48
N LEU A 123 -1.99 3.84 11.69
CA LEU A 123 -2.63 2.55 11.91
C LEU A 123 -4.06 2.55 11.34
N GLY A 124 -4.82 3.62 11.54
CA GLY A 124 -6.16 3.76 10.98
C GLY A 124 -6.17 3.63 9.46
N VAL A 125 -5.25 4.31 8.77
CA VAL A 125 -5.07 4.19 7.30
C VAL A 125 -4.68 2.75 6.92
N ALA A 126 -3.74 2.14 7.64
CA ALA A 126 -3.31 0.76 7.36
C ALA A 126 -4.47 -0.23 7.47
N LEU A 127 -5.26 -0.15 8.53
CA LEU A 127 -6.42 -1.02 8.76
C LEU A 127 -7.54 -0.77 7.74
N TRP A 128 -7.81 0.50 7.41
CA TRP A 128 -8.80 0.87 6.40
C TRP A 128 -8.46 0.28 5.04
N ILE A 129 -7.22 0.49 4.58
CA ILE A 129 -6.76 -0.05 3.28
C ILE A 129 -6.76 -1.57 3.28
N THR A 130 -6.36 -2.22 4.39
CA THR A 130 -6.44 -3.68 4.52
C THR A 130 -7.88 -4.18 4.38
N ALA A 131 -8.83 -3.57 5.08
CA ALA A 131 -10.24 -3.94 4.99
C ALA A 131 -10.80 -3.75 3.58
N PHE A 132 -10.46 -2.63 2.95
CA PHE A 132 -10.84 -2.32 1.58
C PHE A 132 -10.30 -3.35 0.59
N ASP A 133 -9.01 -3.66 0.65
CA ASP A 133 -8.35 -4.58 -0.28
C ASP A 133 -8.83 -6.03 -0.10
N ILE A 134 -9.06 -6.49 1.14
CA ILE A 134 -9.69 -7.80 1.41
C ILE A 134 -11.10 -7.87 0.79
N ASN A 135 -11.92 -6.81 0.95
CA ASN A 135 -13.25 -6.76 0.34
C ASN A 135 -13.17 -6.76 -1.20
N TYR A 136 -12.22 -6.03 -1.75
CA TYR A 136 -11.99 -5.97 -3.19
C TYR A 136 -11.59 -7.32 -3.78
N ALA A 137 -10.76 -8.09 -3.05
CA ALA A 137 -10.31 -9.42 -3.45
C ALA A 137 -11.45 -10.47 -3.52
N ARG A 138 -12.63 -10.22 -2.95
CA ARG A 138 -13.80 -11.11 -3.10
C ARG A 138 -14.22 -11.29 -4.56
N MET A 139 -13.99 -10.29 -5.40
CA MET A 139 -14.34 -10.33 -6.83
C MET A 139 -13.45 -11.26 -7.64
N ASP A 140 -12.32 -11.69 -7.08
CA ASP A 140 -11.30 -12.45 -7.79
C ASP A 140 -11.10 -13.87 -7.22
N VAL A 141 -11.91 -14.32 -6.26
CA VAL A 141 -11.71 -15.58 -5.51
C VAL A 141 -11.53 -16.79 -6.41
N GLU A 142 -12.34 -16.94 -7.46
CA GLU A 142 -12.24 -18.04 -8.39
C GLU A 142 -10.95 -17.98 -9.20
N SER A 143 -10.66 -16.82 -9.80
CA SER A 143 -9.44 -16.58 -10.55
C SER A 143 -8.18 -16.72 -9.69
N ASP A 144 -8.21 -16.24 -8.43
CA ASP A 144 -7.11 -16.40 -7.48
C ASP A 144 -6.80 -17.88 -7.20
N ARG A 145 -7.85 -18.70 -7.03
CA ARG A 145 -7.69 -20.14 -6.80
C ARG A 145 -7.11 -20.86 -8.03
N GLU A 146 -7.60 -20.55 -9.21
CA GLU A 146 -7.14 -21.12 -10.46
C GLU A 146 -5.67 -20.77 -10.76
N GLN A 147 -5.26 -19.56 -10.40
CA GLN A 147 -3.91 -19.06 -10.65
C GLN A 147 -2.93 -19.29 -9.48
N GLY A 148 -3.38 -19.93 -8.38
CA GLY A 148 -2.55 -20.15 -7.19
C GLY A 148 -2.17 -18.86 -6.45
N ILE A 149 -3.00 -17.81 -6.55
CA ILE A 149 -2.81 -16.54 -5.83
C ILE A 149 -3.37 -16.67 -4.42
N HIS A 150 -2.58 -16.23 -3.45
CA HIS A 150 -2.95 -16.29 -2.05
C HIS A 150 -3.64 -15.00 -1.62
N SER A 151 -4.97 -14.93 -1.77
CA SER A 151 -5.76 -13.85 -1.18
C SER A 151 -6.46 -14.31 0.11
N PHE A 152 -6.82 -13.37 0.98
CA PHE A 152 -7.54 -13.69 2.23
C PHE A 152 -8.88 -14.40 1.95
N PRO A 153 -9.73 -13.89 1.02
CA PRO A 153 -11.01 -14.56 0.72
C PRO A 153 -10.84 -15.94 0.09
N SER A 154 -9.83 -16.13 -0.78
CA SER A 154 -9.57 -17.43 -1.41
C SER A 154 -9.16 -18.50 -0.40
N LYS A 155 -8.44 -18.08 0.67
CA LYS A 155 -7.92 -18.97 1.72
C LYS A 155 -8.94 -19.26 2.82
N PHE A 156 -9.63 -18.25 3.34
CA PHE A 156 -10.46 -18.35 4.55
C PHE A 156 -11.97 -18.38 4.29
N GLY A 157 -12.37 -18.09 3.06
CA GLY A 157 -13.77 -18.09 2.65
C GLY A 157 -14.57 -16.86 3.09
N GLU A 158 -15.82 -16.81 2.66
CA GLU A 158 -16.69 -15.63 2.74
C GLU A 158 -17.02 -15.19 4.18
N GLN A 159 -17.31 -16.16 5.06
CA GLN A 159 -17.69 -15.82 6.44
C GLN A 159 -16.54 -15.20 7.23
N ALA A 160 -15.33 -15.79 7.11
CA ALA A 160 -14.15 -15.25 7.77
C ALA A 160 -13.79 -13.86 7.19
N THR A 161 -13.90 -13.69 5.88
CA THR A 161 -13.68 -12.43 5.20
C THR A 161 -14.60 -11.34 5.74
N THR A 162 -15.90 -11.62 5.82
CA THR A 162 -16.89 -10.66 6.34
C THR A 162 -16.61 -10.28 7.80
N ARG A 163 -16.33 -11.26 8.65
CA ARG A 163 -16.01 -10.99 10.08
C ARG A 163 -14.76 -10.12 10.20
N THR A 164 -13.69 -10.49 9.48
CA THR A 164 -12.41 -9.76 9.54
C THR A 164 -12.57 -8.33 9.02
N THR A 165 -13.26 -8.13 7.92
CA THR A 165 -13.46 -6.77 7.38
C THR A 165 -14.31 -5.89 8.30
N ILE A 166 -15.33 -6.44 8.98
CA ILE A 166 -16.09 -5.70 9.99
C ILE A 166 -15.18 -5.33 11.17
N GLN A 167 -14.40 -6.27 11.69
CA GLN A 167 -13.47 -6.00 12.81
C GLN A 167 -12.45 -4.92 12.45
N LEU A 168 -11.82 -5.02 11.28
CA LEU A 168 -10.88 -4.01 10.78
C LEU A 168 -11.56 -2.66 10.61
N SER A 169 -12.84 -2.64 10.15
CA SER A 169 -13.61 -1.40 9.98
C SER A 169 -13.90 -0.72 11.30
N LEU A 170 -14.25 -1.46 12.34
CA LEU A 170 -14.44 -0.92 13.69
C LEU A 170 -13.13 -0.38 14.26
N LEU A 171 -12.01 -1.10 14.05
CA LEU A 171 -10.70 -0.70 14.55
C LEU A 171 -10.18 0.57 13.87
N TRP A 172 -10.24 0.68 12.52
CA TRP A 172 -9.77 1.90 11.86
C TRP A 172 -10.65 3.10 12.22
N PHE A 173 -11.96 2.90 12.37
CA PHE A 173 -12.86 3.95 12.82
C PHE A 173 -12.47 4.44 14.22
N ALA A 174 -12.20 3.52 15.14
CA ALA A 174 -11.73 3.87 16.49
C ALA A 174 -10.39 4.64 16.43
N CYS A 175 -9.44 4.20 15.60
CA CYS A 175 -8.17 4.91 15.42
C CYS A 175 -8.38 6.36 15.01
N PHE A 176 -9.29 6.64 14.06
CA PHE A 176 -9.57 8.01 13.63
C PHE A 176 -10.40 8.79 14.65
N ALA A 177 -11.38 8.16 15.30
CA ALA A 177 -12.21 8.81 16.31
C ALA A 177 -11.39 9.25 17.54
N PHE A 178 -10.36 8.51 17.91
CA PHE A 178 -9.50 8.80 19.05
C PHE A 178 -8.15 9.45 18.66
N SER A 179 -7.98 9.81 17.40
CA SER A 179 -6.78 10.50 16.95
C SER A 179 -6.80 12.02 17.19
N ASP A 180 -7.98 12.59 17.46
CA ASP A 180 -8.10 14.00 17.82
C ASP A 180 -7.93 14.15 19.34
N PRO A 181 -6.86 14.80 19.81
CA PRO A 181 -6.74 15.20 21.21
C PRO A 181 -7.65 16.43 21.41
N MET A 182 -8.92 16.20 21.77
CA MET A 182 -9.78 17.29 22.26
C MET A 182 -9.15 18.03 23.43
#